data_a7762e97930a8943e74e79f4bcb0ce94
#
_entry.id   a7762e97930a8943e74e79f4bcb0ce94
#
_cell.length_a   1.000
_cell.length_b   1.000
_cell.length_c   1.000
_cell.angle_alpha   90.00
_cell.angle_beta   90.00
_cell.angle_gamma   90.00
#
_symmetry.space_group_name_H-M   'P 1'
#
loop_
_entity.id
_entity.type
_entity.pdbx_description
1 polymer ?
#
loop_
_entity_poly.entity_id
_entity_poly.type
_entity_poly.pdbx_seq_one_letter_code
_entity_poly.pdbx_strand_id
1 'polypeptide(L)'
;MERNELADFLRRRRALLQPENVGVPAGGRRRTPGLRRFEVAQLAGMSPDYYARLEQGRGPQPSVMMLTALARALRLTIDERDHLFRLAGHHAPPRIGGDEHVSRGLLRLLDGVRGLPALIASDLNVVLAQNPMADALVGARPLFRGLARSCTYRWFTDPELRRLYPAEDHEHESRAQVDDLRATLAARPADPLAGKLIGALRAESAEFAGLWARHDVAVRRSDRKRILHPAVGLIELDFDILATARQDQRLIVYSPAPGSAAVSQLELLAVLGQERFTPAEDRHLPG
;
A
#
# COMPACT_ATOMS: atom_id res chain seq x y z
N MET A 1 16.77 17.58 -14.22
CA MET A 1 16.08 18.77 -13.67
C MET A 1 15.58 19.64 -14.80
N GLU A 2 14.29 19.87 -14.84
CA GLU A 2 13.60 20.72 -15.81
C GLU A 2 13.44 22.13 -15.23
N ARG A 3 14.47 22.93 -15.35
CA ARG A 3 14.61 24.21 -14.63
C ARG A 3 13.46 25.20 -14.88
N ASN A 4 13.04 25.32 -16.13
CA ASN A 4 11.98 26.27 -16.52
C ASN A 4 10.62 25.83 -15.98
N GLU A 5 10.29 24.54 -16.06
CA GLU A 5 9.04 23.99 -15.55
C GLU A 5 8.99 24.02 -14.02
N LEU A 6 10.11 23.72 -13.35
CA LEU A 6 10.24 23.86 -11.90
C LEU A 6 9.97 25.31 -11.47
N ALA A 7 10.57 26.28 -12.16
CA ALA A 7 10.39 27.70 -11.88
C ALA A 7 8.94 28.16 -12.07
N ASP A 8 8.28 27.69 -13.15
CA ASP A 8 6.87 28.03 -13.43
C ASP A 8 5.93 27.39 -12.40
N PHE A 9 6.18 26.11 -12.06
CA PHE A 9 5.42 25.41 -11.04
C PHE A 9 5.48 26.13 -9.68
N LEU A 10 6.68 26.51 -9.22
CA LEU A 10 6.85 27.22 -7.95
C LEU A 10 6.12 28.58 -7.95
N ARG A 11 6.24 29.35 -9.04
CA ARG A 11 5.54 30.64 -9.18
C ARG A 11 4.03 30.48 -9.09
N ARG A 12 3.47 29.51 -9.80
CA ARG A 12 2.03 29.24 -9.81
C ARG A 12 1.52 28.81 -8.43
N ARG A 13 2.21 27.89 -7.77
CA ARG A 13 1.82 27.41 -6.42
C ARG A 13 1.87 28.53 -5.40
N ARG A 14 2.91 29.36 -5.43
CA ARG A 14 3.01 30.53 -4.57
C ARG A 14 1.86 31.55 -4.82
N ALA A 15 1.50 31.77 -6.07
CA ALA A 15 0.44 32.71 -6.41
C ALA A 15 -0.97 32.24 -5.98
N LEU A 16 -1.20 30.93 -5.92
CA LEU A 16 -2.49 30.34 -5.54
C LEU A 16 -2.68 30.28 -4.02
N LEU A 17 -1.61 30.26 -3.23
CA LEU A 17 -1.68 30.07 -1.79
C LEU A 17 -1.90 31.39 -1.05
N GLN A 18 -3.05 31.53 -0.38
CA GLN A 18 -3.35 32.73 0.38
C GLN A 18 -2.57 32.75 1.71
N PRO A 19 -2.15 33.94 2.17
CA PRO A 19 -1.37 34.08 3.42
C PRO A 19 -2.05 33.49 4.66
N GLU A 20 -3.36 33.67 4.74
CA GLU A 20 -4.19 33.17 5.84
C GLU A 20 -4.10 31.64 5.96
N ASN A 21 -3.93 30.96 4.83
CA ASN A 21 -3.85 29.48 4.79
C ASN A 21 -2.56 28.93 5.40
N VAL A 22 -1.54 29.80 5.58
CA VAL A 22 -0.22 29.41 6.13
C VAL A 22 0.14 30.16 7.41
N GLY A 23 -0.82 30.86 8.02
CA GLY A 23 -0.61 31.60 9.28
C GLY A 23 0.23 32.87 9.13
N VAL A 24 0.36 33.38 7.89
CA VAL A 24 1.00 34.68 7.65
C VAL A 24 -0.05 35.77 7.77
N PRO A 25 0.13 36.81 8.62
CA PRO A 25 -0.84 37.90 8.75
C PRO A 25 -1.09 38.56 7.40
N ALA A 26 -2.36 38.80 7.07
CA ALA A 26 -2.75 39.59 5.91
C ALA A 26 -2.34 41.07 6.13
N GLY A 27 -1.06 41.37 5.98
CA GLY A 27 -0.56 42.74 6.09
C GLY A 27 -1.04 43.58 4.93
N GLY A 28 -1.39 44.84 5.18
CA GLY A 28 -1.95 45.88 4.34
C GLY A 28 -1.92 45.71 2.80
N ARG A 29 -2.44 46.66 2.04
CA ARG A 29 -2.67 46.66 0.57
C ARG A 29 -1.67 45.79 -0.24
N ARG A 30 -1.96 44.48 -0.47
CA ARG A 30 -1.13 43.56 -1.26
C ARG A 30 -1.32 43.86 -2.75
N ARG A 31 -0.21 44.08 -3.46
CA ARG A 31 -0.21 44.25 -4.93
C ARG A 31 -0.05 42.89 -5.66
N THR A 32 0.27 41.82 -4.96
CA THR A 32 0.57 40.51 -5.54
C THR A 32 -0.44 39.49 -5.01
N PRO A 33 -1.11 38.72 -5.89
CA PRO A 33 -1.94 37.62 -5.45
C PRO A 33 -1.06 36.53 -4.80
N GLY A 34 -1.55 35.94 -3.70
CA GLY A 34 -0.85 34.87 -3.00
C GLY A 34 0.32 35.33 -2.15
N LEU A 35 1.24 34.38 -1.86
CA LEU A 35 2.41 34.63 -1.04
C LEU A 35 3.48 35.44 -1.76
N ARG A 36 4.24 36.25 -1.00
CA ARG A 36 5.46 36.89 -1.50
C ARG A 36 6.62 35.91 -1.45
N ARG A 37 7.68 36.13 -2.28
CA ARG A 37 8.87 35.27 -2.32
C ARG A 37 9.54 35.09 -0.96
N PHE A 38 9.67 36.19 -0.21
CA PHE A 38 10.31 36.14 1.10
C PHE A 38 9.47 35.34 2.12
N GLU A 39 8.14 35.37 2.01
CA GLU A 39 7.24 34.58 2.87
C GLU A 39 7.40 33.08 2.64
N VAL A 40 7.48 32.65 1.37
CA VAL A 40 7.75 31.23 1.04
C VAL A 40 9.15 30.83 1.51
N ALA A 41 10.17 31.69 1.29
CA ALA A 41 11.53 31.43 1.74
C ALA A 41 11.60 31.25 3.26
N GLN A 42 10.93 32.13 4.01
CA GLN A 42 10.85 32.05 5.47
C GLN A 42 10.14 30.76 5.93
N LEU A 43 9.00 30.42 5.34
CA LEU A 43 8.25 29.20 5.65
C LEU A 43 9.04 27.93 5.32
N ALA A 44 9.87 27.98 4.28
CA ALA A 44 10.71 26.86 3.85
C ALA A 44 12.10 26.84 4.52
N GLY A 45 12.42 27.80 5.39
CA GLY A 45 13.71 27.88 6.07
C GLY A 45 14.90 28.10 5.13
N MET A 46 14.73 28.89 4.05
CA MET A 46 15.78 29.20 3.07
C MET A 46 15.95 30.72 2.85
N SER A 47 17.05 31.13 2.23
CA SER A 47 17.24 32.54 1.93
C SER A 47 16.29 33.01 0.81
N PRO A 48 15.75 34.25 0.88
CA PRO A 48 14.92 34.81 -0.17
C PRO A 48 15.60 34.82 -1.54
N ASP A 49 16.92 35.05 -1.59
CA ASP A 49 17.69 35.04 -2.83
C ASP A 49 17.80 33.65 -3.45
N TYR A 50 17.92 32.60 -2.63
CA TYR A 50 17.92 31.22 -3.11
C TYR A 50 16.57 30.86 -3.73
N TYR A 51 15.47 31.16 -3.05
CA TYR A 51 14.12 30.92 -3.58
C TYR A 51 13.86 31.74 -4.87
N ALA A 52 14.30 33.00 -4.90
CA ALA A 52 14.17 33.84 -6.10
C ALA A 52 14.93 33.25 -7.30
N ARG A 53 16.14 32.70 -7.08
CA ARG A 53 16.89 32.01 -8.14
C ARG A 53 16.19 30.73 -8.62
N LEU A 54 15.56 29.97 -7.73
CA LEU A 54 14.76 28.80 -8.13
C LEU A 54 13.58 29.21 -9.03
N GLU A 55 12.83 30.25 -8.67
CA GLU A 55 11.73 30.79 -9.51
C GLU A 55 12.21 31.42 -10.82
N GLN A 56 13.47 31.72 -10.95
CA GLN A 56 14.09 32.25 -12.19
C GLN A 56 14.72 31.14 -13.04
N GLY A 57 14.69 29.89 -12.58
CA GLY A 57 15.36 28.77 -13.24
C GLY A 57 16.90 28.84 -13.21
N ARG A 58 17.50 29.69 -12.34
CA ARG A 58 18.95 29.96 -12.30
C ARG A 58 19.66 29.32 -11.11
N GLY A 59 18.94 28.64 -10.22
CA GLY A 59 19.52 28.04 -9.02
C GLY A 59 20.22 26.71 -9.31
N PRO A 60 21.08 26.22 -8.37
CA PRO A 60 21.53 24.85 -8.38
C PRO A 60 20.33 23.90 -8.19
N GLN A 61 20.55 22.61 -8.45
CA GLN A 61 19.52 21.59 -8.15
C GLN A 61 19.21 21.61 -6.65
N PRO A 62 17.95 21.83 -6.25
CA PRO A 62 17.57 21.82 -4.84
C PRO A 62 17.71 20.42 -4.25
N SER A 63 18.18 20.32 -3.00
CA SER A 63 18.28 19.04 -2.31
C SER A 63 16.90 18.48 -1.95
N VAL A 64 16.82 17.16 -1.69
CA VAL A 64 15.62 16.48 -1.20
C VAL A 64 15.03 17.18 0.05
N MET A 65 15.90 17.64 0.95
CA MET A 65 15.49 18.34 2.18
C MET A 65 14.85 19.69 1.85
N MET A 66 15.41 20.45 0.90
CA MET A 66 14.84 21.72 0.44
C MET A 66 13.50 21.53 -0.27
N LEU A 67 13.36 20.50 -1.11
CA LEU A 67 12.10 20.18 -1.78
C LEU A 67 11.02 19.78 -0.78
N THR A 68 11.37 19.02 0.25
CA THR A 68 10.46 18.66 1.35
C THR A 68 9.98 19.90 2.10
N ALA A 69 10.88 20.83 2.38
CA ALA A 69 10.54 22.10 3.03
C ALA A 69 9.64 22.98 2.15
N LEU A 70 9.93 23.08 0.85
CA LEU A 70 9.08 23.79 -0.12
C LEU A 70 7.70 23.16 -0.27
N ALA A 71 7.60 21.84 -0.34
CA ALA A 71 6.33 21.14 -0.41
C ALA A 71 5.44 21.45 0.80
N ARG A 72 6.04 21.51 1.98
CA ARG A 72 5.35 21.88 3.23
C ARG A 72 4.95 23.34 3.25
N ALA A 73 5.88 24.24 2.90
CA ALA A 73 5.65 25.68 2.87
C ALA A 73 4.54 26.09 1.90
N LEU A 74 4.50 25.44 0.73
CA LEU A 74 3.49 25.67 -0.30
C LEU A 74 2.23 24.82 -0.13
N ARG A 75 2.12 24.04 0.95
CA ARG A 75 1.00 23.13 1.23
C ARG A 75 0.60 22.25 0.04
N LEU A 76 1.61 21.73 -0.64
CA LEU A 76 1.38 20.89 -1.82
C LEU A 76 0.65 19.60 -1.43
N THR A 77 -0.28 19.18 -2.28
CA THR A 77 -0.84 17.83 -2.22
C THR A 77 0.27 16.80 -2.47
N ILE A 78 0.00 15.54 -2.19
CA ILE A 78 0.97 14.45 -2.42
C ILE A 78 1.39 14.42 -3.90
N ASP A 79 0.45 14.56 -4.83
CA ASP A 79 0.74 14.50 -6.26
C ASP A 79 1.53 15.73 -6.73
N GLU A 80 1.25 16.90 -6.19
CA GLU A 80 2.01 18.13 -6.43
C GLU A 80 3.42 18.07 -5.86
N ARG A 81 3.59 17.46 -4.66
CA ARG A 81 4.91 17.18 -4.08
C ARG A 81 5.70 16.25 -4.99
N ASP A 82 5.11 15.14 -5.40
CA ASP A 82 5.76 14.15 -6.24
C ASP A 82 6.13 14.74 -7.61
N HIS A 83 5.30 15.66 -8.14
CA HIS A 83 5.62 16.44 -9.33
C HIS A 83 6.79 17.40 -9.12
N LEU A 84 6.81 18.15 -8.00
CA LEU A 84 7.92 19.02 -7.63
C LEU A 84 9.26 18.26 -7.61
N PHE A 85 9.28 17.07 -7.00
CA PHE A 85 10.49 16.24 -6.92
C PHE A 85 10.95 15.80 -8.31
N ARG A 86 10.02 15.33 -9.17
CA ARG A 86 10.34 14.94 -10.57
C ARG A 86 10.93 16.10 -11.37
N LEU A 87 10.32 17.28 -11.32
CA LEU A 87 10.83 18.49 -11.99
C LEU A 87 12.23 18.86 -11.53
N ALA A 88 12.52 18.68 -10.25
CA ALA A 88 13.83 18.89 -9.68
C ALA A 88 14.85 17.79 -10.02
N GLY A 89 14.45 16.71 -10.71
CA GLY A 89 15.33 15.60 -11.07
C GLY A 89 15.61 14.64 -9.91
N HIS A 90 14.69 14.55 -8.95
CA HIS A 90 14.72 13.60 -7.84
C HIS A 90 13.55 12.63 -7.91
N HIS A 91 13.76 11.44 -7.38
CA HIS A 91 12.63 10.56 -7.07
C HIS A 91 11.78 11.17 -5.95
N ALA A 92 10.47 11.08 -6.09
CA ALA A 92 9.57 11.50 -5.02
C ALA A 92 9.86 10.68 -3.75
N PRO A 93 9.86 11.33 -2.56
CA PRO A 93 10.06 10.59 -1.32
C PRO A 93 8.95 9.56 -1.15
N PRO A 94 9.29 8.37 -0.60
CA PRO A 94 8.32 7.35 -0.34
C PRO A 94 7.18 7.89 0.54
N ARG A 95 5.98 7.41 0.28
CA ARG A 95 4.79 7.79 1.06
C ARG A 95 4.90 7.11 2.42
N ILE A 96 4.85 7.88 3.51
CA ILE A 96 4.89 7.33 4.88
C ILE A 96 3.51 6.78 5.21
N GLY A 97 3.44 5.49 5.56
CA GLY A 97 2.26 4.81 6.09
C GLY A 97 1.23 4.43 5.03
N GLY A 98 0.86 3.15 4.99
CA GLY A 98 -0.35 2.71 4.33
C GLY A 98 -1.56 3.29 5.07
N ASP A 99 -2.38 4.08 4.40
CA ASP A 99 -3.67 4.49 4.93
C ASP A 99 -4.56 3.23 5.02
N GLU A 100 -4.96 2.86 6.23
CA GLU A 100 -5.89 1.73 6.42
C GLU A 100 -7.32 2.11 5.99
N HIS A 101 -7.56 3.38 5.71
CA HIS A 101 -8.85 3.84 5.22
C HIS A 101 -9.05 3.43 3.76
N VAL A 102 -9.97 2.52 3.53
CA VAL A 102 -10.36 2.13 2.18
C VAL A 102 -11.29 3.18 1.59
N SER A 103 -10.96 3.71 0.41
CA SER A 103 -11.81 4.70 -0.25
C SER A 103 -13.19 4.13 -0.60
N ARG A 104 -14.22 4.98 -0.57
CA ARG A 104 -15.60 4.59 -0.96
C ARG A 104 -15.65 4.01 -2.38
N GLY A 105 -14.81 4.51 -3.29
CA GLY A 105 -14.72 4.02 -4.67
C GLY A 105 -14.22 2.58 -4.70
N LEU A 106 -13.17 2.27 -3.95
CA LEU A 106 -12.58 0.94 -3.88
C LEU A 106 -13.54 -0.07 -3.19
N LEU A 107 -14.26 0.35 -2.15
CA LEU A 107 -15.32 -0.46 -1.53
C LEU A 107 -16.44 -0.80 -2.52
N ARG A 108 -16.91 0.18 -3.32
CA ARG A 108 -17.90 -0.08 -4.37
C ARG A 108 -17.41 -1.06 -5.43
N LEU A 109 -16.13 -0.99 -5.79
CA LEU A 109 -15.53 -1.97 -6.71
C LEU A 109 -15.53 -3.36 -6.09
N LEU A 110 -15.14 -3.50 -4.82
CA LEU A 110 -15.18 -4.76 -4.09
C LEU A 110 -16.61 -5.35 -4.05
N ASP A 111 -17.61 -4.53 -3.73
CA ASP A 111 -19.01 -4.92 -3.68
C ASP A 111 -19.56 -5.28 -5.09
N GLY A 112 -18.99 -4.68 -6.13
CA GLY A 112 -19.35 -4.93 -7.53
C GLY A 112 -18.78 -6.23 -8.08
N VAL A 113 -17.72 -6.79 -7.47
CA VAL A 113 -17.17 -8.11 -7.85
C VAL A 113 -18.06 -9.20 -7.27
N ARG A 114 -19.11 -9.54 -8.03
CA ARG A 114 -20.08 -10.57 -7.62
C ARG A 114 -19.67 -11.94 -8.12
N GLY A 115 -19.87 -12.97 -7.29
CA GLY A 115 -19.58 -14.36 -7.65
C GLY A 115 -18.10 -14.76 -7.65
N LEU A 116 -17.19 -13.81 -7.45
CA LEU A 116 -15.76 -14.07 -7.30
C LEU A 116 -15.28 -13.65 -5.91
N PRO A 117 -14.43 -14.43 -5.25
CA PRO A 117 -13.77 -13.99 -4.02
C PRO A 117 -12.87 -12.81 -4.28
N ALA A 118 -13.05 -11.73 -3.53
CA ALA A 118 -12.22 -10.54 -3.66
C ALA A 118 -11.98 -9.88 -2.29
N LEU A 119 -10.80 -9.28 -2.14
CA LEU A 119 -10.43 -8.58 -0.92
C LEU A 119 -9.54 -7.37 -1.22
N ILE A 120 -9.53 -6.44 -0.30
CA ILE A 120 -8.63 -5.29 -0.30
C ILE A 120 -7.60 -5.50 0.81
N ALA A 121 -6.34 -5.46 0.45
CA ALA A 121 -5.23 -5.54 1.39
C ALA A 121 -4.30 -4.33 1.29
N SER A 122 -3.60 -4.01 2.38
CA SER A 122 -2.48 -3.08 2.33
C SER A 122 -1.27 -3.73 1.65
N ASP A 123 -0.26 -2.94 1.32
CA ASP A 123 1.02 -3.40 0.80
C ASP A 123 1.88 -4.18 1.82
N LEU A 124 1.51 -4.14 3.10
CA LEU A 124 2.03 -5.04 4.16
C LEU A 124 1.16 -6.29 4.35
N ASN A 125 0.29 -6.57 3.39
CA ASN A 125 -0.60 -7.73 3.37
C ASN A 125 -1.58 -7.81 4.57
N VAL A 126 -2.03 -6.63 5.05
CA VAL A 126 -3.12 -6.54 6.03
C VAL A 126 -4.44 -6.49 5.29
N VAL A 127 -5.33 -7.45 5.53
CA VAL A 127 -6.68 -7.44 4.93
C VAL A 127 -7.49 -6.30 5.53
N LEU A 128 -7.93 -5.36 4.69
CA LEU A 128 -8.69 -4.17 5.06
C LEU A 128 -10.20 -4.37 4.88
N ALA A 129 -10.59 -5.04 3.80
CA ALA A 129 -11.98 -5.42 3.50
C ALA A 129 -12.00 -6.68 2.64
N GLN A 130 -13.09 -7.44 2.71
CA GLN A 130 -13.33 -8.60 1.83
C GLN A 130 -14.81 -8.73 1.54
N ASN A 131 -15.15 -9.33 0.39
CA ASN A 131 -16.53 -9.58 0.02
C ASN A 131 -17.01 -10.94 0.58
N PRO A 132 -18.32 -11.23 0.57
CA PRO A 132 -18.85 -12.48 1.10
C PRO A 132 -18.27 -13.76 0.45
N MET A 133 -17.90 -13.70 -0.82
CA MET A 133 -17.26 -14.83 -1.49
C MET A 133 -15.85 -15.10 -0.98
N ALA A 134 -15.08 -14.02 -0.65
CA ALA A 134 -13.79 -14.20 0.01
C ALA A 134 -13.95 -14.74 1.44
N ASP A 135 -15.00 -14.29 2.18
CA ASP A 135 -15.33 -14.87 3.48
C ASP A 135 -15.62 -16.37 3.37
N ALA A 136 -16.33 -16.79 2.32
CA ALA A 136 -16.61 -18.20 2.07
C ALA A 136 -15.37 -19.00 1.68
N LEU A 137 -14.43 -18.42 0.92
CA LEU A 137 -13.25 -19.12 0.41
C LEU A 137 -12.12 -19.24 1.44
N VAL A 138 -11.79 -18.15 2.15
CA VAL A 138 -10.60 -18.07 3.04
C VAL A 138 -10.97 -17.79 4.50
N GLY A 139 -12.26 -17.80 4.81
CA GLY A 139 -12.81 -17.49 6.13
C GLY A 139 -13.04 -16.01 6.36
N ALA A 140 -13.99 -15.70 7.26
CA ALA A 140 -14.28 -14.34 7.68
C ALA A 140 -13.03 -13.70 8.31
N ARG A 141 -12.86 -12.39 8.07
CA ARG A 141 -11.70 -11.62 8.58
C ARG A 141 -11.61 -11.74 10.11
N PRO A 142 -10.57 -12.37 10.63
CA PRO A 142 -10.39 -12.49 12.07
C PRO A 142 -10.03 -11.13 12.68
N LEU A 143 -10.42 -10.88 13.93
CA LEU A 143 -10.07 -9.68 14.69
C LEU A 143 -8.63 -9.75 15.23
N PHE A 144 -7.66 -9.99 14.35
CA PHE A 144 -6.26 -9.97 14.73
C PHE A 144 -5.79 -8.57 15.16
N ARG A 145 -4.80 -8.53 16.05
CA ARG A 145 -4.20 -7.29 16.55
C ARG A 145 -2.70 -7.28 16.28
N GLY A 146 -2.12 -6.08 16.28
CA GLY A 146 -0.68 -5.90 16.08
C GLY A 146 -0.19 -6.48 14.76
N LEU A 147 0.95 -7.16 14.77
CA LEU A 147 1.58 -7.74 13.57
C LEU A 147 0.79 -8.91 12.98
N ALA A 148 0.01 -9.64 13.79
CA ALA A 148 -0.82 -10.74 13.32
C ALA A 148 -1.93 -10.31 12.34
N ARG A 149 -2.21 -9.01 12.20
CA ARG A 149 -3.08 -8.48 11.14
C ARG A 149 -2.52 -8.70 9.73
N SER A 150 -1.19 -8.79 9.60
CA SER A 150 -0.53 -9.10 8.32
C SER A 150 -0.62 -10.59 8.02
N CYS A 151 -1.17 -10.94 6.86
CA CYS A 151 -1.17 -12.32 6.38
C CYS A 151 0.25 -12.85 6.18
N THR A 152 1.19 -12.00 5.78
CA THR A 152 2.62 -12.38 5.69
C THR A 152 3.20 -12.73 7.05
N TYR A 153 2.88 -11.96 8.11
CA TYR A 153 3.33 -12.33 9.45
C TYR A 153 2.80 -13.69 9.88
N ARG A 154 1.49 -13.91 9.74
CA ARG A 154 0.87 -15.18 10.09
C ARG A 154 1.37 -16.35 9.25
N TRP A 155 1.67 -16.14 7.97
CA TRP A 155 2.24 -17.18 7.11
C TRP A 155 3.49 -17.81 7.71
N PHE A 156 4.35 -17.03 8.34
CA PHE A 156 5.61 -17.48 8.93
C PHE A 156 5.54 -17.85 10.42
N THR A 157 4.45 -17.48 11.11
CA THR A 157 4.33 -17.66 12.57
C THR A 157 3.12 -18.50 12.98
N ASP A 158 2.15 -18.72 12.08
CA ASP A 158 0.91 -19.46 12.35
C ASP A 158 0.80 -20.68 11.41
N PRO A 159 1.08 -21.90 11.91
CA PRO A 159 0.98 -23.11 11.10
C PRO A 159 -0.44 -23.39 10.56
N GLU A 160 -1.48 -22.91 11.24
CA GLU A 160 -2.87 -23.16 10.81
C GLU A 160 -3.18 -22.47 9.49
N LEU A 161 -2.62 -21.28 9.27
CA LEU A 161 -2.80 -20.59 7.99
C LEU A 161 -2.23 -21.40 6.82
N ARG A 162 -1.11 -22.09 7.02
CA ARG A 162 -0.46 -22.91 5.98
C ARG A 162 -1.26 -24.14 5.61
N ARG A 163 -2.05 -24.68 6.54
CA ARG A 163 -2.92 -25.85 6.27
C ARG A 163 -3.98 -25.61 5.21
N LEU A 164 -4.27 -24.33 4.91
CA LEU A 164 -5.17 -23.95 3.81
C LEU A 164 -4.55 -24.15 2.43
N TYR A 165 -3.27 -24.46 2.36
CA TYR A 165 -2.50 -24.55 1.11
C TYR A 165 -1.78 -25.91 1.03
N PRO A 166 -1.69 -26.52 -0.17
CA PRO A 166 -0.89 -27.73 -0.36
C PRO A 166 0.57 -27.51 0.07
N ALA A 167 1.16 -28.51 0.74
CA ALA A 167 2.50 -28.39 1.28
C ALA A 167 3.57 -28.11 0.19
N GLU A 168 3.37 -28.65 -1.01
CA GLU A 168 4.24 -28.41 -2.16
C GLU A 168 4.27 -26.96 -2.65
N ASP A 169 3.23 -26.17 -2.32
CA ASP A 169 3.17 -24.74 -2.68
C ASP A 169 3.83 -23.82 -1.65
N HIS A 170 4.13 -24.33 -0.46
CA HIS A 170 4.61 -23.49 0.65
C HIS A 170 5.90 -22.76 0.32
N GLU A 171 6.86 -23.41 -0.36
CA GLU A 171 8.13 -22.76 -0.71
C GLU A 171 7.93 -21.61 -1.69
N HIS A 172 7.08 -21.81 -2.72
CA HIS A 172 6.73 -20.78 -3.69
C HIS A 172 6.06 -19.58 -3.01
N GLU A 173 5.05 -19.84 -2.17
CA GLU A 173 4.31 -18.82 -1.44
C GLU A 173 5.23 -18.04 -0.47
N SER A 174 6.10 -18.73 0.25
CA SER A 174 7.05 -18.10 1.17
C SER A 174 7.98 -17.14 0.43
N ARG A 175 8.54 -17.54 -0.72
CA ARG A 175 9.37 -16.68 -1.56
C ARG A 175 8.59 -15.47 -2.06
N ALA A 176 7.41 -15.70 -2.65
CA ALA A 176 6.60 -14.63 -3.21
C ALA A 176 6.23 -13.56 -2.15
N GLN A 177 5.95 -13.96 -0.92
CA GLN A 177 5.64 -13.03 0.17
C GLN A 177 6.87 -12.26 0.65
N VAL A 178 8.04 -12.91 0.75
CA VAL A 178 9.29 -12.23 1.14
C VAL A 178 9.72 -11.22 0.10
N ASP A 179 9.67 -11.59 -1.19
CA ASP A 179 10.07 -10.74 -2.29
C ASP A 179 9.18 -9.51 -2.43
N ASP A 180 7.85 -9.68 -2.26
CA ASP A 180 6.87 -8.60 -2.28
C ASP A 180 7.05 -7.65 -1.08
N LEU A 181 7.28 -8.19 0.11
CA LEU A 181 7.55 -7.39 1.31
C LEU A 181 8.85 -6.58 1.17
N ARG A 182 9.87 -7.15 0.51
CA ARG A 182 11.11 -6.44 0.21
C ARG A 182 10.89 -5.31 -0.78
N ALA A 183 10.10 -5.53 -1.83
CA ALA A 183 9.73 -4.48 -2.78
C ALA A 183 8.98 -3.33 -2.06
N THR A 184 8.08 -3.67 -1.14
CA THR A 184 7.37 -2.68 -0.31
C THR A 184 8.33 -1.87 0.56
N LEU A 185 9.29 -2.50 1.24
CA LEU A 185 10.30 -1.80 2.03
C LEU A 185 11.20 -0.91 1.17
N ALA A 186 11.61 -1.38 -0.02
CA ALA A 186 12.40 -0.57 -0.95
C ALA A 186 11.65 0.69 -1.40
N ALA A 187 10.34 0.60 -1.60
CA ALA A 187 9.49 1.74 -1.91
C ALA A 187 9.25 2.68 -0.72
N ARG A 188 9.36 2.17 0.52
CA ARG A 188 9.10 2.91 1.78
C ARG A 188 10.14 2.61 2.87
N PRO A 189 11.42 2.95 2.66
CA PRO A 189 12.52 2.53 3.55
C PRO A 189 12.43 3.10 4.98
N ALA A 190 11.68 4.18 5.17
CA ALA A 190 11.49 4.83 6.47
C ALA A 190 10.15 4.48 7.15
N ASP A 191 9.42 3.45 6.68
CA ASP A 191 8.15 3.04 7.27
C ASP A 191 8.39 2.26 8.58
N PRO A 192 7.98 2.79 9.75
CA PRO A 192 8.23 2.13 11.03
C PRO A 192 7.50 0.79 11.17
N LEU A 193 6.30 0.67 10.56
CA LEU A 193 5.52 -0.56 10.64
C LEU A 193 6.14 -1.67 9.80
N ALA A 194 6.60 -1.35 8.57
CA ALA A 194 7.34 -2.29 7.74
C ALA A 194 8.63 -2.76 8.44
N GLY A 195 9.39 -1.82 9.02
CA GLY A 195 10.60 -2.15 9.78
C GLY A 195 10.31 -3.06 10.99
N LYS A 196 9.25 -2.77 11.75
CA LYS A 196 8.82 -3.61 12.89
C LYS A 196 8.39 -5.01 12.46
N LEU A 197 7.61 -5.10 11.37
CA LEU A 197 7.16 -6.38 10.82
C LEU A 197 8.33 -7.26 10.39
N ILE A 198 9.27 -6.69 9.62
CA ILE A 198 10.45 -7.42 9.14
C ILE A 198 11.36 -7.83 10.30
N GLY A 199 11.57 -6.93 11.28
CA GLY A 199 12.36 -7.23 12.47
C GLY A 199 11.81 -8.42 13.26
N ALA A 200 10.50 -8.46 13.50
CA ALA A 200 9.83 -9.56 14.16
C ALA A 200 9.93 -10.87 13.35
N LEU A 201 9.63 -10.84 12.05
CA LEU A 201 9.72 -12.01 11.18
C LEU A 201 11.13 -12.60 11.13
N ARG A 202 12.16 -11.78 11.09
CA ARG A 202 13.56 -12.24 11.12
C ARG A 202 13.94 -12.88 12.45
N ALA A 203 13.33 -12.45 13.54
CA ALA A 203 13.59 -12.99 14.87
C ALA A 203 12.82 -14.29 15.14
N GLU A 204 11.61 -14.41 14.61
CA GLU A 204 10.65 -15.47 14.95
C GLU A 204 10.61 -16.61 13.92
N SER A 205 11.09 -16.40 12.68
CA SER A 205 11.07 -17.41 11.61
C SER A 205 12.44 -17.57 10.95
N ALA A 206 13.06 -18.72 11.15
CA ALA A 206 14.32 -19.08 10.49
C ALA A 206 14.15 -19.18 8.97
N GLU A 207 12.98 -19.66 8.49
CA GLU A 207 12.63 -19.70 7.06
C GLU A 207 12.59 -18.30 6.47
N PHE A 208 11.88 -17.37 7.11
CA PHE A 208 11.85 -15.99 6.68
C PHE A 208 13.25 -15.37 6.65
N ALA A 209 14.03 -15.55 7.73
CA ALA A 209 15.38 -15.00 7.82
C ALA A 209 16.30 -15.52 6.69
N GLY A 210 16.21 -16.82 6.36
CA GLY A 210 16.96 -17.43 5.26
C GLY A 210 16.57 -16.88 3.90
N LEU A 211 15.27 -16.77 3.61
CA LEU A 211 14.76 -16.17 2.37
C LEU A 211 15.11 -14.67 2.29
N TRP A 212 14.98 -13.96 3.41
CA TRP A 212 15.35 -12.56 3.47
C TRP A 212 16.84 -12.31 3.18
N ALA A 213 17.73 -13.20 3.56
CA ALA A 213 19.16 -13.09 3.30
C ALA A 213 19.54 -13.26 1.79
N ARG A 214 18.66 -13.83 0.97
CA ARG A 214 18.91 -14.01 -0.48
C ARG A 214 18.85 -12.70 -1.28
N HIS A 215 18.21 -11.65 -0.74
CA HIS A 215 18.03 -10.36 -1.40
C HIS A 215 17.21 -10.40 -2.72
N ASP A 216 16.42 -11.44 -2.95
CA ASP A 216 15.51 -11.49 -4.09
C ASP A 216 14.42 -10.43 -3.94
N VAL A 217 14.02 -9.79 -5.05
CA VAL A 217 13.01 -8.73 -5.08
C VAL A 217 12.05 -8.98 -6.24
N ALA A 218 10.76 -9.12 -5.93
CA ALA A 218 9.71 -9.19 -6.93
C ALA A 218 8.44 -8.53 -6.39
N VAL A 219 7.71 -7.82 -7.27
CA VAL A 219 6.37 -7.33 -6.96
C VAL A 219 5.37 -8.39 -7.42
N ARG A 220 4.59 -8.89 -6.51
CA ARG A 220 3.53 -9.85 -6.83
C ARG A 220 2.42 -9.15 -7.61
N ARG A 221 2.10 -9.65 -8.80
CA ARG A 221 1.05 -9.08 -9.68
C ARG A 221 -0.08 -10.06 -9.97
N SER A 222 0.27 -11.26 -10.32
CA SER A 222 -0.67 -12.37 -10.56
C SER A 222 0.04 -13.67 -10.24
N ASP A 223 -0.73 -14.68 -9.89
CA ASP A 223 -0.22 -16.01 -9.58
C ASP A 223 -1.39 -17.00 -9.65
N ARG A 224 -1.09 -18.29 -9.49
CA ARG A 224 -2.10 -19.32 -9.30
C ARG A 224 -2.09 -19.75 -7.85
N LYS A 225 -3.29 -19.84 -7.25
CA LYS A 225 -3.50 -20.28 -5.88
C LYS A 225 -4.26 -21.58 -5.83
N ARG A 226 -3.74 -22.53 -5.08
CA ARG A 226 -4.44 -23.77 -4.72
C ARG A 226 -4.82 -23.69 -3.24
N ILE A 227 -6.09 -23.83 -2.95
CA ILE A 227 -6.65 -23.69 -1.60
C ILE A 227 -7.33 -24.99 -1.22
N LEU A 228 -7.00 -25.54 -0.06
CA LEU A 228 -7.63 -26.74 0.53
C LEU A 228 -8.84 -26.29 1.33
N HIS A 229 -10.01 -26.24 0.67
CA HIS A 229 -11.24 -25.81 1.31
C HIS A 229 -12.02 -27.00 1.89
N PRO A 230 -12.51 -26.95 3.15
CA PRO A 230 -13.14 -28.10 3.80
C PRO A 230 -14.44 -28.58 3.12
N ALA A 231 -15.20 -27.68 2.50
CA ALA A 231 -16.45 -28.02 1.86
C ALA A 231 -16.33 -28.44 0.39
N VAL A 232 -15.35 -27.92 -0.35
CA VAL A 232 -15.21 -28.15 -1.80
C VAL A 232 -13.89 -28.83 -2.19
N GLY A 233 -13.04 -29.15 -1.21
CA GLY A 233 -11.75 -29.79 -1.46
C GLY A 233 -10.71 -28.82 -2.05
N LEU A 234 -9.78 -29.35 -2.85
CA LEU A 234 -8.77 -28.53 -3.51
C LEU A 234 -9.42 -27.69 -4.60
N ILE A 235 -9.33 -26.37 -4.47
CA ILE A 235 -9.76 -25.41 -5.47
C ILE A 235 -8.55 -24.64 -6.02
N GLU A 236 -8.47 -24.52 -7.33
CA GLU A 236 -7.39 -23.83 -8.05
C GLU A 236 -7.93 -22.58 -8.73
N LEU A 237 -7.37 -21.41 -8.38
CA LEU A 237 -7.84 -20.11 -8.82
C LEU A 237 -6.66 -19.27 -9.30
N ASP A 238 -6.88 -18.50 -10.35
CA ASP A 238 -5.99 -17.41 -10.70
C ASP A 238 -6.14 -16.30 -9.65
N PHE A 239 -5.01 -15.68 -9.29
CA PHE A 239 -4.90 -14.69 -8.23
C PHE A 239 -4.34 -13.41 -8.82
N ASP A 240 -5.21 -12.43 -9.05
CA ASP A 240 -4.86 -11.17 -9.66
C ASP A 240 -4.77 -10.04 -8.63
N ILE A 241 -3.72 -9.23 -8.74
CA ILE A 241 -3.48 -8.08 -7.85
C ILE A 241 -3.53 -6.79 -8.65
N LEU A 242 -4.50 -5.93 -8.33
CA LEU A 242 -4.63 -4.60 -8.88
C LEU A 242 -4.21 -3.57 -7.82
N ALA A 243 -3.08 -2.92 -8.02
CA ALA A 243 -2.61 -1.88 -7.12
C ALA A 243 -3.37 -0.57 -7.33
N THR A 244 -3.67 0.14 -6.25
CA THR A 244 -4.17 1.52 -6.31
C THR A 244 -3.11 2.47 -6.87
N ALA A 245 -3.50 3.64 -7.35
CA ALA A 245 -2.57 4.67 -7.83
C ALA A 245 -1.52 5.07 -6.76
N ARG A 246 -1.87 4.96 -5.49
CA ARG A 246 -0.96 5.21 -4.35
C ARG A 246 -0.06 4.02 -4.03
N GLN A 247 -0.34 2.84 -4.58
CA GLN A 247 0.38 1.58 -4.36
C GLN A 247 0.42 1.11 -2.89
N ASP A 248 -0.39 1.70 -2.02
CA ASP A 248 -0.49 1.37 -0.60
C ASP A 248 -1.63 0.38 -0.31
N GLN A 249 -2.54 0.20 -1.26
CA GLN A 249 -3.63 -0.77 -1.20
C GLN A 249 -3.75 -1.54 -2.51
N ARG A 250 -4.25 -2.76 -2.42
CA ARG A 250 -4.39 -3.69 -3.53
C ARG A 250 -5.77 -4.32 -3.48
N LEU A 251 -6.48 -4.30 -4.61
CA LEU A 251 -7.65 -5.16 -4.81
C LEU A 251 -7.13 -6.50 -5.33
N ILE A 252 -7.45 -7.56 -4.63
CA ILE A 252 -7.05 -8.93 -4.94
C ILE A 252 -8.32 -9.67 -5.35
N VAL A 253 -8.30 -10.32 -6.52
CA VAL A 253 -9.42 -11.07 -7.05
C VAL A 253 -8.97 -12.50 -7.34
N TYR A 254 -9.76 -13.47 -6.91
CA TYR A 254 -9.57 -14.89 -7.25
C TYR A 254 -10.57 -15.26 -8.33
N SER A 255 -10.09 -15.77 -9.45
CA SER A 255 -10.94 -16.17 -10.58
C SER A 255 -10.65 -17.60 -11.02
N PRO A 256 -11.71 -18.39 -11.36
CA PRO A 256 -11.53 -19.72 -11.87
C PRO A 256 -11.10 -19.66 -13.34
N ALA A 257 -10.20 -20.54 -13.78
CA ALA A 257 -9.96 -20.71 -15.20
C ALA A 257 -11.27 -21.13 -15.92
N PRO A 258 -11.56 -20.57 -17.10
CA PRO A 258 -12.77 -20.93 -17.83
C PRO A 258 -12.91 -22.45 -18.05
N GLY A 259 -14.07 -23.01 -17.68
CA GLY A 259 -14.37 -24.42 -17.82
C GLY A 259 -13.67 -25.36 -16.82
N SER A 260 -12.94 -24.81 -15.84
CA SER A 260 -12.34 -25.61 -14.75
C SER A 260 -13.39 -26.04 -13.71
N ALA A 261 -13.06 -27.05 -12.92
CA ALA A 261 -13.89 -27.50 -11.79
C ALA A 261 -14.10 -26.37 -10.76
N ALA A 262 -13.18 -25.40 -10.68
CA ALA A 262 -13.26 -24.28 -9.76
C ALA A 262 -14.50 -23.40 -9.99
N VAL A 263 -15.05 -23.35 -11.22
CA VAL A 263 -16.31 -22.64 -11.51
C VAL A 263 -17.45 -23.20 -10.66
N SER A 264 -17.68 -24.50 -10.75
CA SER A 264 -18.75 -25.17 -9.97
C SER A 264 -18.46 -25.18 -8.47
N GLN A 265 -17.19 -25.24 -8.08
CA GLN A 265 -16.80 -25.15 -6.67
C GLN A 265 -17.11 -23.75 -6.09
N LEU A 266 -16.88 -22.66 -6.82
CA LEU A 266 -17.26 -21.31 -6.39
C LEU A 266 -18.77 -21.12 -6.37
N GLU A 267 -19.51 -21.67 -7.35
CA GLU A 267 -20.99 -21.69 -7.35
C GLU A 267 -21.53 -22.39 -6.10
N LEU A 268 -20.96 -23.55 -5.74
CA LEU A 268 -21.32 -24.27 -4.52
C LEU A 268 -21.03 -23.45 -3.27
N LEU A 269 -19.86 -22.79 -3.18
CA LEU A 269 -19.53 -21.90 -2.06
C LEU A 269 -20.49 -20.72 -1.94
N ALA A 270 -20.95 -20.16 -3.07
CA ALA A 270 -21.95 -19.08 -3.06
C ALA A 270 -23.29 -19.53 -2.47
N VAL A 271 -23.66 -20.79 -2.68
CA VAL A 271 -24.93 -21.38 -2.15
C VAL A 271 -24.79 -21.75 -0.67
N LEU A 272 -23.66 -22.33 -0.28
CA LEU A 272 -23.42 -22.73 1.11
C LEU A 272 -23.34 -21.51 2.04
N GLY A 273 -23.09 -20.34 1.46
CA GLY A 273 -22.97 -19.10 2.23
C GLY A 273 -21.80 -19.12 3.20
N GLN A 274 -21.83 -18.20 4.17
CA GLN A 274 -20.82 -18.08 5.22
C GLN A 274 -20.96 -19.17 6.29
N GLU A 275 -20.83 -20.44 5.94
CA GLU A 275 -20.51 -21.40 6.98
C GLU A 275 -19.15 -21.01 7.55
N ARG A 276 -19.14 -20.65 8.85
CA ARG A 276 -17.93 -20.18 9.53
C ARG A 276 -16.82 -21.19 9.31
N PHE A 277 -15.77 -20.73 8.66
CA PHE A 277 -14.51 -21.46 8.56
C PHE A 277 -13.91 -21.53 9.96
N THR A 278 -14.35 -22.54 10.74
CA THR A 278 -13.73 -22.89 12.01
C THR A 278 -12.82 -24.08 11.69
N PRO A 279 -11.50 -24.00 11.88
CA PRO A 279 -10.65 -25.16 11.83
C PRO A 279 -11.22 -26.23 12.78
N ALA A 280 -11.10 -27.50 12.41
CA ALA A 280 -11.83 -28.64 12.97
C ALA A 280 -11.54 -29.02 14.45
N GLU A 281 -11.09 -28.11 15.31
CA GLU A 281 -10.63 -28.43 16.68
C GLU A 281 -11.59 -28.09 17.82
N ASP A 282 -12.78 -27.57 17.61
CA ASP A 282 -13.72 -27.31 18.73
C ASP A 282 -15.01 -28.13 18.71
N ARG A 283 -14.90 -29.41 18.34
CA ARG A 283 -15.94 -30.40 18.73
C ARG A 283 -15.48 -31.21 19.93
N HIS A 284 -15.23 -30.56 21.06
CA HIS A 284 -15.31 -31.26 22.34
C HIS A 284 -16.78 -31.34 22.71
N LEU A 285 -17.36 -32.53 22.50
CA LEU A 285 -18.64 -32.91 23.07
C LEU A 285 -18.52 -32.94 24.60
N PRO A 286 -19.44 -32.30 25.34
CA PRO A 286 -19.51 -32.49 26.78
C PRO A 286 -20.01 -33.90 27.09
N GLY A 287 -19.22 -34.62 27.88
CA GLY A 287 -19.69 -35.81 28.61
C GLY A 287 -20.47 -35.41 29.85
#